data_e4b7b62fe6ed33e53a8c642d19e43133
#
_entry.id   e4b7b62fe6ed33e53a8c642d19e43133
#
_cell.length_a   1.000
_cell.length_b   1.000
_cell.length_c   1.000
_cell.angle_alpha   90.00
_cell.angle_beta   90.00
_cell.angle_gamma   90.00
#
_symmetry.space_group_name_H-M   'P 1'
#
loop_
_entity.id
_entity.type
_entity.pdbx_description
1 polymer ?
#
loop_
_entity_poly.entity_id
_entity_poly.type
_entity_poly.pdbx_seq_one_letter_code
_entity_poly.pdbx_strand_id
1 'polypeptide(L)'
;MGINNFWEIVSPCIERVPASDLSGKKVAVDLAWWVVSDKQMIARIQSEAKNTVRNKETKNFHIRNLFYRVKRLLQLGVQPIFVLDGVAPDLKLKTIASRLGVGSVKSGARTFLRRHFEPCCQLLESMGVTWCQASNEAEKLCAALQAAGYVDAVLSADGDSICFGATSLYRSFSSESDAEIEKESMKI
;
A
#
# COMPACT_ATOMS: atom_id res chain seq x y z
N MET A 1 -8.73 6.51 -9.12
CA MET A 1 -10.19 6.58 -9.26
C MET A 1 -10.70 5.91 -8.01
N GLY A 2 -11.40 6.58 -7.17
CA GLY A 2 -12.07 6.01 -6.01
C GLY A 2 -13.50 6.53 -6.02
N ILE A 3 -14.38 5.91 -5.26
CA ILE A 3 -15.75 6.38 -5.08
C ILE A 3 -15.70 7.68 -4.29
N ASN A 4 -16.30 8.76 -4.81
CA ASN A 4 -16.38 10.02 -4.08
C ASN A 4 -17.11 9.81 -2.76
N ASN A 5 -16.57 10.38 -1.68
CA ASN A 5 -17.11 10.29 -0.32
C ASN A 5 -17.22 8.84 0.23
N PHE A 6 -16.49 7.88 -0.35
CA PHE A 6 -16.51 6.49 0.11
C PHE A 6 -16.27 6.36 1.62
N TRP A 7 -15.26 7.05 2.13
CA TRP A 7 -14.90 7.01 3.55
C TRP A 7 -15.95 7.64 4.47
N GLU A 8 -16.71 8.60 3.97
CA GLU A 8 -17.87 9.16 4.70
C GLU A 8 -19.02 8.14 4.79
N ILE A 9 -19.26 7.41 3.70
CA ILE A 9 -20.32 6.39 3.62
C ILE A 9 -20.03 5.24 4.58
N VAL A 10 -18.77 4.75 4.62
CA VAL A 10 -18.39 3.61 5.46
C VAL A 10 -17.98 4.02 6.88
N SER A 11 -17.93 5.31 7.20
CA SER A 11 -17.51 5.82 8.51
C SER A 11 -18.19 5.16 9.71
N PRO A 12 -19.50 4.78 9.68
CA PRO A 12 -20.14 4.08 10.77
C PRO A 12 -19.60 2.67 11.02
N CYS A 13 -18.88 2.08 10.04
CA CYS A 13 -18.28 0.75 10.12
C CYS A 13 -16.79 0.78 10.50
N ILE A 14 -16.22 1.99 10.69
CA ILE A 14 -14.81 2.17 11.01
C ILE A 14 -14.62 2.15 12.52
N GLU A 15 -13.74 1.27 12.98
CA GLU A 15 -13.29 1.21 14.37
C GLU A 15 -11.82 1.65 14.44
N ARG A 16 -11.45 2.34 15.52
CA ARG A 16 -10.04 2.55 15.86
C ARG A 16 -9.60 1.44 16.81
N VAL A 17 -8.60 0.71 16.39
CA VAL A 17 -8.06 -0.44 17.14
C VAL A 17 -6.55 -0.28 17.30
N PRO A 18 -5.96 -0.83 18.36
CA PRO A 18 -4.52 -0.86 18.49
C PRO A 18 -3.91 -1.71 17.38
N ALA A 19 -2.67 -1.40 16.96
CA ALA A 19 -1.98 -2.18 15.93
C ALA A 19 -1.79 -3.66 16.32
N SER A 20 -1.83 -3.97 17.63
CA SER A 20 -1.81 -5.35 18.15
C SER A 20 -3.04 -6.19 17.76
N ASP A 21 -4.13 -5.58 17.28
CA ASP A 21 -5.28 -6.32 16.72
C ASP A 21 -4.89 -7.14 15.48
N LEU A 22 -3.79 -6.78 14.81
CA LEU A 22 -3.19 -7.56 13.72
C LEU A 22 -2.37 -8.77 14.19
N SER A 23 -2.08 -8.91 15.49
CA SER A 23 -1.18 -9.94 16.01
C SER A 23 -1.64 -11.35 15.63
N GLY A 24 -0.72 -12.17 15.13
CA GLY A 24 -0.97 -13.54 14.70
C GLY A 24 -1.72 -13.71 13.39
N LYS A 25 -2.18 -12.60 12.76
CA LYS A 25 -2.95 -12.65 11.52
C LYS A 25 -2.04 -12.77 10.29
N LYS A 26 -2.55 -13.46 9.27
CA LYS A 26 -2.03 -13.38 7.90
C LYS A 26 -2.69 -12.19 7.21
N VAL A 27 -1.90 -11.30 6.63
CA VAL A 27 -2.41 -10.04 6.09
C VAL A 27 -1.90 -9.80 4.67
N ALA A 28 -2.81 -9.61 3.73
CA ALA A 28 -2.45 -9.15 2.39
C ALA A 28 -2.19 -7.64 2.42
N VAL A 29 -1.03 -7.21 1.97
CA VAL A 29 -0.60 -5.81 2.02
C VAL A 29 -0.45 -5.27 0.60
N ASP A 30 -1.20 -4.21 0.29
CA ASP A 30 -1.01 -3.45 -0.94
C ASP A 30 0.29 -2.63 -0.87
N LEU A 31 1.32 -3.07 -1.60
CA LEU A 31 2.61 -2.40 -1.61
C LEU A 31 2.58 -1.08 -2.38
N ALA A 32 1.78 -0.99 -3.44
CA ALA A 32 1.75 0.19 -4.30
C ALA A 32 1.36 1.44 -3.52
N TRP A 33 0.38 1.33 -2.65
CA TRP A 33 -0.05 2.42 -1.78
C TRP A 33 1.12 2.96 -0.94
N TRP A 34 1.87 2.11 -0.27
CA TRP A 34 2.96 2.54 0.61
C TRP A 34 4.07 3.26 -0.16
N VAL A 35 4.43 2.75 -1.33
CA VAL A 35 5.47 3.37 -2.17
C VAL A 35 5.00 4.71 -2.74
N VAL A 36 3.77 4.80 -3.22
CA VAL A 36 3.21 6.03 -3.81
C VAL A 36 3.03 7.11 -2.75
N SER A 37 2.48 6.78 -1.58
CA SER A 37 2.28 7.77 -0.50
C SER A 37 3.61 8.33 0.01
N ASP A 38 4.63 7.50 0.18
CA ASP A 38 5.96 7.97 0.58
C ASP A 38 6.59 8.89 -0.47
N LYS A 39 6.39 8.61 -1.76
CA LYS A 39 6.86 9.48 -2.85
C LYS A 39 6.15 10.82 -2.90
N GLN A 40 4.84 10.83 -2.69
CA GLN A 40 4.05 12.06 -2.61
C GLN A 40 4.46 12.91 -1.41
N MET A 41 4.70 12.30 -0.26
CA MET A 41 5.21 12.98 0.93
C MET A 41 6.55 13.66 0.66
N ILE A 42 7.49 12.96 0.04
CA ILE A 42 8.79 13.53 -0.33
C ILE A 42 8.63 14.70 -1.29
N ALA A 43 7.80 14.57 -2.32
CA ALA A 43 7.56 15.63 -3.30
C ALA A 43 7.01 16.90 -2.63
N ARG A 44 6.11 16.75 -1.64
CA ARG A 44 5.60 17.87 -0.83
C ARG A 44 6.71 18.53 -0.02
N ILE A 45 7.48 17.75 0.75
CA ILE A 45 8.60 18.26 1.56
C ILE A 45 9.61 19.01 0.69
N GLN A 46 9.94 18.49 -0.50
CA GLN A 46 10.86 19.14 -1.43
C GLN A 46 10.29 20.44 -2.02
N SER A 47 8.98 20.52 -2.26
CA SER A 47 8.34 21.74 -2.74
C SER A 47 8.29 22.84 -1.68
N GLU A 48 8.12 22.46 -0.40
CA GLU A 48 8.04 23.40 0.72
C GLU A 48 9.42 23.91 1.17
N ALA A 49 10.45 23.06 1.07
CA ALA A 49 11.79 23.33 1.61
C ALA A 49 12.69 24.24 0.73
N LYS A 50 12.15 24.99 -0.23
CA LYS A 50 12.90 25.96 -1.05
C LYS A 50 14.38 25.57 -1.28
N ASN A 51 14.61 24.44 -1.96
CA ASN A 51 15.94 23.99 -2.44
C ASN A 51 17.04 23.62 -1.40
N THR A 52 16.76 23.47 -0.13
CA THR A 52 17.81 23.20 0.87
C THR A 52 18.01 21.72 1.24
N VAL A 53 17.04 20.84 0.97
CA VAL A 53 17.19 19.40 1.24
C VAL A 53 17.63 18.68 -0.02
N ARG A 54 18.94 18.45 -0.12
CA ARG A 54 19.55 17.81 -1.31
C ARG A 54 19.17 16.35 -1.44
N ASN A 55 18.73 16.00 -2.61
CA ASN A 55 18.40 14.74 -3.30
C ASN A 55 18.99 13.39 -2.83
N LYS A 56 20.00 13.34 -1.96
CA LYS A 56 20.66 12.08 -1.60
C LYS A 56 19.92 11.32 -0.49
N GLU A 57 19.39 12.03 0.50
CA GLU A 57 18.70 11.43 1.66
C GLU A 57 17.29 10.96 1.32
N THR A 58 16.64 11.60 0.34
CA THR A 58 15.27 11.30 -0.07
C THR A 58 15.17 10.17 -1.10
N LYS A 59 16.28 9.81 -1.76
CA LYS A 59 16.27 8.85 -2.87
C LYS A 59 15.71 7.47 -2.48
N ASN A 60 16.04 6.99 -1.28
CA ASN A 60 15.66 5.67 -0.79
C ASN A 60 14.67 5.72 0.40
N PHE A 61 14.02 6.85 0.59
CA PHE A 61 13.11 7.06 1.73
C PHE A 61 12.00 6.01 1.78
N HIS A 62 11.37 5.68 0.65
CA HIS A 62 10.34 4.67 0.56
C HIS A 62 10.84 3.26 0.94
N ILE A 63 12.09 2.92 0.61
CA ILE A 63 12.69 1.62 0.98
C ILE A 63 12.93 1.58 2.49
N ARG A 64 13.45 2.69 3.07
CA ARG A 64 13.64 2.82 4.51
C ARG A 64 12.32 2.69 5.27
N ASN A 65 11.29 3.39 4.81
CA ASN A 65 9.97 3.34 5.44
C ASN A 65 9.34 1.95 5.32
N LEU A 66 9.48 1.32 4.15
CA LEU A 66 9.05 -0.07 3.94
C LEU A 66 9.73 -0.99 4.96
N PHE A 67 11.06 -0.89 5.13
CA PHE A 67 11.80 -1.68 6.11
C PHE A 67 11.22 -1.56 7.52
N TYR A 68 10.98 -0.33 7.99
CA TYR A 68 10.44 -0.12 9.36
C TYR A 68 9.00 -0.61 9.50
N ARG A 69 8.16 -0.44 8.48
CA ARG A 69 6.78 -0.96 8.48
C ARG A 69 6.77 -2.49 8.49
N VAL A 70 7.58 -3.14 7.66
CA VAL A 70 7.73 -4.60 7.65
C VAL A 70 8.26 -5.10 8.99
N LYS A 71 9.33 -4.50 9.50
CA LYS A 71 9.86 -4.82 10.84
C LYS A 71 8.76 -4.76 11.89
N ARG A 72 7.93 -3.70 11.88
CA ARG A 72 6.84 -3.54 12.85
C ARG A 72 5.77 -4.62 12.70
N LEU A 73 5.37 -4.97 11.48
CA LEU A 73 4.43 -6.08 11.24
C LEU A 73 4.98 -7.40 11.81
N LEU A 74 6.24 -7.72 11.53
CA LEU A 74 6.87 -8.94 12.04
C LEU A 74 6.99 -8.95 13.57
N GLN A 75 7.30 -7.80 14.19
CA GLN A 75 7.34 -7.66 15.66
C GLN A 75 5.96 -7.87 16.32
N LEU A 76 4.88 -7.52 15.63
CA LEU A 76 3.51 -7.80 16.05
C LEU A 76 3.10 -9.27 15.84
N GLY A 77 3.97 -10.10 15.25
CA GLY A 77 3.64 -11.48 14.91
C GLY A 77 2.74 -11.60 13.68
N VAL A 78 2.62 -10.56 12.87
CA VAL A 78 1.86 -10.58 11.62
C VAL A 78 2.62 -11.39 10.58
N GLN A 79 1.91 -12.16 9.76
CA GLN A 79 2.43 -12.84 8.59
C GLN A 79 2.00 -12.06 7.32
N PRO A 80 2.77 -11.06 6.86
CA PRO A 80 2.39 -10.26 5.73
C PRO A 80 2.67 -10.97 4.40
N ILE A 81 1.75 -10.81 3.45
CA ILE A 81 1.93 -11.16 2.04
C ILE A 81 1.78 -9.87 1.25
N PHE A 82 2.87 -9.40 0.66
CA PHE A 82 2.84 -8.18 -0.13
C PHE A 82 2.33 -8.46 -1.53
N VAL A 83 1.40 -7.62 -1.98
CA VAL A 83 0.80 -7.72 -3.31
C VAL A 83 1.19 -6.48 -4.10
N LEU A 84 1.76 -6.70 -5.28
CA LEU A 84 2.11 -5.65 -6.24
C LEU A 84 1.06 -5.59 -7.34
N ASP A 85 0.84 -4.38 -7.84
CA ASP A 85 0.05 -4.19 -9.06
C ASP A 85 0.66 -4.92 -10.25
N GLY A 86 -0.20 -5.47 -11.06
CA GLY A 86 0.15 -6.07 -12.33
C GLY A 86 0.17 -5.04 -13.47
N VAL A 87 -0.23 -5.50 -14.64
CA VAL A 87 -0.33 -4.63 -15.82
C VAL A 87 -1.58 -3.76 -15.68
N ALA A 88 -1.38 -2.45 -15.55
CA ALA A 88 -2.50 -1.52 -15.49
C ALA A 88 -3.34 -1.61 -16.78
N PRO A 89 -4.68 -1.68 -16.67
CA PRO A 89 -5.57 -1.58 -17.83
C PRO A 89 -5.31 -0.30 -18.61
N ASP A 90 -5.46 -0.34 -19.94
CA ASP A 90 -5.17 0.81 -20.82
C ASP A 90 -5.93 2.07 -20.41
N LEU A 91 -7.14 1.93 -19.87
CA LEU A 91 -7.96 3.03 -19.36
C LEU A 91 -7.31 3.75 -18.17
N LYS A 92 -6.58 3.04 -17.29
CA LYS A 92 -5.88 3.62 -16.14
C LYS A 92 -4.52 4.23 -16.50
N LEU A 93 -3.92 3.87 -17.63
CA LEU A 93 -2.60 4.38 -18.02
C LEU A 93 -2.56 5.91 -18.15
N LYS A 94 -3.63 6.53 -18.66
CA LYS A 94 -3.73 8.00 -18.76
C LYS A 94 -3.76 8.67 -17.39
N THR A 95 -4.51 8.12 -16.45
CA THR A 95 -4.62 8.63 -15.08
C THR A 95 -3.30 8.46 -14.31
N ILE A 96 -2.62 7.33 -14.50
CA ILE A 96 -1.30 7.08 -13.89
C ILE A 96 -0.27 8.06 -14.44
N ALA A 97 -0.23 8.28 -15.74
CA ALA A 97 0.70 9.25 -16.37
C ALA A 97 0.48 10.67 -15.87
N SER A 98 -0.78 11.10 -15.76
CA SER A 98 -1.14 12.41 -15.20
C SER A 98 -0.67 12.57 -13.75
N ARG A 99 -0.85 11.55 -12.90
CA ARG A 99 -0.38 11.56 -11.50
C ARG A 99 1.14 11.57 -11.35
N LEU A 100 1.84 10.97 -12.31
CA LEU A 100 3.30 10.84 -12.30
C LEU A 100 4.00 12.01 -13.05
N GLY A 101 3.25 12.90 -13.70
CA GLY A 101 3.81 14.00 -14.49
C GLY A 101 4.64 13.56 -15.70
N VAL A 102 4.37 12.37 -16.27
CA VAL A 102 5.12 11.81 -17.39
C VAL A 102 4.35 11.98 -18.70
N GLY A 103 5.00 12.58 -19.71
CA GLY A 103 4.37 12.93 -20.98
C GLY A 103 4.07 11.76 -21.94
N SER A 104 4.54 10.53 -21.67
CA SER A 104 4.25 9.33 -22.48
C SER A 104 3.83 8.16 -21.62
N VAL A 105 2.59 7.71 -21.84
CA VAL A 105 1.84 6.82 -20.97
C VAL A 105 2.40 5.39 -20.89
N LYS A 106 2.90 4.83 -21.97
CA LYS A 106 3.27 3.40 -22.02
C LYS A 106 4.68 3.08 -21.52
N SER A 107 5.64 3.92 -21.80
CA SER A 107 7.05 3.68 -21.43
C SER A 107 7.38 4.21 -20.03
N GLY A 108 6.94 5.42 -19.70
CA GLY A 108 7.29 6.08 -18.44
C GLY A 108 6.69 5.40 -17.20
N ALA A 109 5.43 4.96 -17.27
CA ALA A 109 4.76 4.28 -16.14
C ALA A 109 5.43 2.92 -15.83
N ARG A 110 5.72 2.10 -16.84
CA ARG A 110 6.43 0.81 -16.64
C ARG A 110 7.83 1.00 -16.08
N THR A 111 8.56 2.00 -16.58
CA THR A 111 9.91 2.31 -16.08
C THR A 111 9.86 2.83 -14.66
N PHE A 112 8.87 3.66 -14.32
CA PHE A 112 8.66 4.14 -12.95
C PHE A 112 8.37 2.98 -11.99
N LEU A 113 7.41 2.12 -12.33
CA LEU A 113 7.05 0.96 -11.52
C LEU A 113 8.27 0.07 -11.29
N ARG A 114 8.94 -0.37 -12.34
CA ARG A 114 10.12 -1.23 -12.24
C ARG A 114 11.21 -0.60 -11.36
N ARG A 115 11.53 0.67 -11.59
CA ARG A 115 12.60 1.37 -10.86
C ARG A 115 12.32 1.51 -9.36
N HIS A 116 11.07 1.57 -8.94
CA HIS A 116 10.70 1.82 -7.54
C HIS A 116 10.27 0.55 -6.81
N PHE A 117 9.65 -0.41 -7.50
CA PHE A 117 9.19 -1.64 -6.87
C PHE A 117 10.25 -2.73 -6.82
N GLU A 118 11.14 -2.82 -7.79
CA GLU A 118 12.22 -3.82 -7.80
C GLU A 118 13.10 -3.78 -6.52
N PRO A 119 13.58 -2.61 -6.05
CA PRO A 119 14.31 -2.53 -4.78
C PRO A 119 13.44 -2.88 -3.56
N CYS A 120 12.13 -2.64 -3.62
CA CYS A 120 11.21 -3.04 -2.54
C CYS A 120 11.07 -4.57 -2.48
N CYS A 121 10.94 -5.23 -3.63
CA CYS A 121 10.89 -6.69 -3.71
C CYS A 121 12.18 -7.34 -3.18
N GLN A 122 13.35 -6.82 -3.57
CA GLN A 122 14.65 -7.27 -3.06
C GLN A 122 14.76 -7.12 -1.54
N LEU A 123 14.23 -6.03 -0.98
CA LEU A 123 14.17 -5.85 0.46
C LEU A 123 13.26 -6.90 1.12
N LEU A 124 12.06 -7.12 0.59
CA LEU A 124 11.12 -8.12 1.13
C LEU A 124 11.73 -9.52 1.10
N GLU A 125 12.37 -9.91 0.00
CA GLU A 125 13.09 -11.18 -0.13
C GLU A 125 14.21 -11.30 0.90
N SER A 126 15.00 -10.23 1.08
CA SER A 126 16.08 -10.19 2.08
C SER A 126 15.58 -10.31 3.52
N MET A 127 14.35 -9.87 3.78
CA MET A 127 13.69 -10.00 5.08
C MET A 127 12.91 -11.33 5.25
N GLY A 128 12.91 -12.20 4.23
CA GLY A 128 12.18 -13.47 4.24
C GLY A 128 10.66 -13.29 4.17
N VAL A 129 10.19 -12.19 3.61
CA VAL A 129 8.77 -11.85 3.50
C VAL A 129 8.24 -12.18 2.11
N THR A 130 7.11 -12.87 2.08
CA THR A 130 6.45 -13.29 0.84
C THR A 130 5.85 -12.10 0.10
N TRP A 131 6.04 -12.06 -1.21
CA TRP A 131 5.35 -11.15 -2.09
C TRP A 131 4.89 -11.83 -3.37
N CYS A 132 3.87 -11.28 -4.01
CA CYS A 132 3.37 -11.74 -5.30
C CYS A 132 2.92 -10.54 -6.14
N GLN A 133 2.82 -10.77 -7.45
CA GLN A 133 2.33 -9.77 -8.38
C GLN A 133 0.92 -10.16 -8.85
N ALA A 134 -0.01 -9.22 -8.75
CA ALA A 134 -1.35 -9.38 -9.31
C ALA A 134 -1.30 -9.39 -10.85
N SER A 135 -2.26 -10.03 -11.48
CA SER A 135 -2.44 -9.93 -12.93
C SER A 135 -2.88 -8.52 -13.35
N ASN A 136 -3.66 -7.85 -12.50
CA ASN A 136 -4.21 -6.51 -12.70
C ASN A 136 -3.94 -5.66 -11.46
N GLU A 137 -4.97 -5.38 -10.66
CA GLU A 137 -4.94 -4.50 -9.50
C GLU A 137 -4.62 -5.31 -8.22
N ALA A 138 -3.76 -4.75 -7.38
CA ALA A 138 -3.36 -5.38 -6.12
C ALA A 138 -4.56 -5.53 -5.17
N GLU A 139 -5.44 -4.53 -5.10
CA GLU A 139 -6.61 -4.51 -4.23
C GLU A 139 -7.55 -5.68 -4.54
N LYS A 140 -7.73 -5.99 -5.82
CA LYS A 140 -8.57 -7.12 -6.26
C LYS A 140 -7.96 -8.46 -5.82
N LEU A 141 -6.64 -8.62 -5.94
CA LEU A 141 -5.96 -9.84 -5.49
C LEU A 141 -5.97 -9.95 -3.96
N CYS A 142 -5.75 -8.86 -3.22
CA CYS A 142 -5.85 -8.84 -1.77
C CYS A 142 -7.24 -9.31 -1.30
N ALA A 143 -8.31 -8.76 -1.88
CA ALA A 143 -9.68 -9.17 -1.56
C ALA A 143 -9.94 -10.64 -1.91
N ALA A 144 -9.45 -11.12 -3.07
CA ALA A 144 -9.59 -12.52 -3.48
C ALA A 144 -8.86 -13.48 -2.55
N LEU A 145 -7.64 -13.12 -2.09
CA LEU A 145 -6.89 -13.91 -1.11
C LEU A 145 -7.62 -14.03 0.22
N GLN A 146 -8.29 -12.95 0.67
CA GLN A 146 -9.09 -12.98 1.87
C GLN A 146 -10.36 -13.83 1.69
N ALA A 147 -11.09 -13.64 0.59
CA ALA A 147 -12.30 -14.43 0.30
C ALA A 147 -12.00 -15.92 0.18
N ALA A 148 -10.82 -16.29 -0.31
CA ALA A 148 -10.37 -17.69 -0.38
C ALA A 148 -9.79 -18.22 0.94
N GLY A 149 -9.71 -17.43 2.01
CA GLY A 149 -9.19 -17.84 3.32
C GLY A 149 -7.67 -17.99 3.41
N TYR A 150 -6.92 -17.47 2.42
CA TYR A 150 -5.46 -17.46 2.48
C TYR A 150 -4.91 -16.41 3.44
N VAL A 151 -5.66 -15.33 3.65
CA VAL A 151 -5.33 -14.25 4.61
C VAL A 151 -6.56 -13.90 5.44
N ASP A 152 -6.32 -13.39 6.66
CA ASP A 152 -7.37 -12.99 7.59
C ASP A 152 -7.87 -11.57 7.34
N ALA A 153 -7.01 -10.73 6.75
CA ALA A 153 -7.32 -9.32 6.54
C ALA A 153 -6.52 -8.72 5.37
N VAL A 154 -6.94 -7.55 4.95
CA VAL A 154 -6.26 -6.71 3.97
C VAL A 154 -5.71 -5.46 4.65
N LEU A 155 -4.52 -5.00 4.27
CA LEU A 155 -3.92 -3.75 4.71
C LEU A 155 -3.69 -2.86 3.49
N SER A 156 -4.57 -1.90 3.29
CA SER A 156 -4.52 -0.91 2.22
C SER A 156 -5.26 0.35 2.66
N ALA A 157 -4.90 1.50 2.15
CA ALA A 157 -5.68 2.72 2.36
C ALA A 157 -6.67 2.99 1.21
N ASP A 158 -6.71 2.14 0.19
CA ASP A 158 -7.69 2.25 -0.88
C ASP A 158 -8.96 1.45 -0.54
N GLY A 159 -10.10 2.14 -0.54
CA GLY A 159 -11.41 1.56 -0.30
C GLY A 159 -11.87 0.59 -1.39
N ASP A 160 -11.22 0.60 -2.55
CA ASP A 160 -11.57 -0.29 -3.66
C ASP A 160 -11.44 -1.77 -3.24
N SER A 161 -10.59 -2.10 -2.25
CA SER A 161 -10.50 -3.46 -1.67
C SER A 161 -11.85 -3.96 -1.12
N ILE A 162 -12.62 -3.08 -0.48
CA ILE A 162 -13.98 -3.41 0.02
C ILE A 162 -14.93 -3.65 -1.15
N CYS A 163 -14.85 -2.80 -2.18
CA CYS A 163 -15.66 -2.96 -3.39
C CYS A 163 -15.39 -4.28 -4.11
N PHE A 164 -14.19 -4.83 -3.97
CA PHE A 164 -13.81 -6.16 -4.46
C PHE A 164 -14.16 -7.30 -3.50
N GLY A 165 -14.79 -7.01 -2.37
CA GLY A 165 -15.31 -8.01 -1.44
C GLY A 165 -14.41 -8.30 -0.23
N ALA A 166 -13.43 -7.45 0.08
CA ALA A 166 -12.69 -7.56 1.33
C ALA A 166 -13.62 -7.33 2.52
N THR A 167 -13.62 -8.24 3.49
CA THR A 167 -14.51 -8.20 4.67
C THR A 167 -13.83 -7.59 5.90
N SER A 168 -12.52 -7.52 5.93
CA SER A 168 -11.72 -6.91 7.00
C SER A 168 -10.56 -6.14 6.39
N LEU A 169 -10.65 -4.81 6.45
CA LEU A 169 -9.65 -3.90 5.90
C LEU A 169 -9.04 -3.08 7.04
N TYR A 170 -7.71 -3.06 7.10
CA TYR A 170 -6.96 -2.20 7.98
C TYR A 170 -6.29 -1.09 7.18
N ARG A 171 -6.27 0.12 7.74
CA ARG A 171 -5.61 1.27 7.12
C ARG A 171 -4.85 2.12 8.15
N SER A 172 -4.15 3.13 7.68
CA SER A 172 -3.38 4.05 8.54
C SER A 172 -2.27 3.40 9.36
N PHE A 173 -1.74 2.25 8.88
CA PHE A 173 -0.65 1.56 9.57
C PHE A 173 0.64 2.38 9.52
N SER A 174 1.22 2.62 10.70
CA SER A 174 2.48 3.35 10.90
C SER A 174 3.56 2.43 11.48
N SER A 175 4.82 2.82 11.30
CA SER A 175 5.96 2.18 11.97
C SER A 175 6.13 2.58 13.44
N GLU A 176 5.35 3.56 13.92
CA GLU A 176 5.38 4.02 15.31
C GLU A 176 4.72 3.01 16.26
N SER A 177 5.28 2.89 17.48
CA SER A 177 4.98 1.76 18.37
C SER A 177 3.55 1.73 18.92
N ASP A 178 2.91 2.89 19.09
CA ASP A 178 1.60 2.99 19.77
C ASP A 178 0.49 3.56 18.87
N ALA A 179 0.71 3.54 17.54
CA ALA A 179 -0.26 4.06 16.61
C ALA A 179 -1.55 3.21 16.60
N GLU A 180 -2.67 3.86 16.80
CA GLU A 180 -3.98 3.30 16.48
C GLU A 180 -4.11 3.15 14.96
N ILE A 181 -4.74 2.09 14.53
CA ILE A 181 -5.08 1.83 13.14
C ILE A 181 -6.59 1.81 12.96
N GLU A 182 -7.03 2.19 11.80
CA GLU A 182 -8.44 2.12 11.45
C GLU A 182 -8.74 0.75 10.85
N LYS A 183 -9.75 0.09 11.40
CA LYS A 183 -10.26 -1.20 10.96
C LYS A 183 -11.67 -1.04 10.45
N GLU A 184 -11.91 -1.56 9.29
CA GLU A 184 -13.25 -1.71 8.74
C GLU A 184 -13.62 -3.18 8.68
N SER A 185 -14.74 -3.52 9.31
CA SER A 185 -15.28 -4.87 9.30
C SER A 185 -16.67 -4.82 8.66
N MET A 186 -16.79 -5.42 7.49
CA MET A 186 -18.09 -5.66 6.87
C MET A 186 -18.65 -6.96 7.44
N LYS A 187 -19.70 -6.87 8.26
CA LYS A 187 -20.50 -8.04 8.60
C LYS A 187 -21.36 -8.37 7.39
N ILE A 188 -21.05 -9.44 6.69
CA ILE A 188 -21.90 -10.04 5.66
C ILE A 188 -22.99 -10.87 6.35
#